data_31e09e72cf4403b712645e96b3386855
#
_entry.id   31e09e72cf4403b712645e96b3386855
#
_cell.length_a   1.000
_cell.length_b   1.000
_cell.length_c   1.000
_cell.angle_alpha   90.00
_cell.angle_beta   90.00
_cell.angle_gamma   90.00
#
_symmetry.space_group_name_H-M   'P 1'
#
loop_
_entity.id
_entity.type
_entity.pdbx_description
1 polymer ?
#
loop_
_entity_poly.entity_id
_entity_poly.type
_entity_poly.pdbx_seq_one_letter_code
_entity_poly.pdbx_strand_id
1 'polypeptide(L)'
;MWGRKKNHNKEILIFLDVDGVLNTTNSRITKYEIREENVSALGGLQDSLVKCGYSVKMILSSTWRLGYDAIWEKCSPQMQKLILRLEKVNIKLYDKTPIYKVQTRDVEIQRYLRGYQLEHEEFEYIILDDDVSIFKGSVLEEMNFYKVNECTGFTKKDADKILRMFR
;
A
#
# COMPACT_ATOMS: atom_id res chain seq x y z
N MET A 1 -28.28 -1.22 32.14
CA MET A 1 -26.86 -1.15 31.72
C MET A 1 -26.83 -1.16 30.21
N TRP A 2 -26.58 -0.04 29.58
CA TRP A 2 -26.51 0.06 28.14
C TRP A 2 -25.08 -0.28 27.71
N GLY A 3 -24.92 -1.44 27.06
CA GLY A 3 -23.65 -1.83 26.47
C GLY A 3 -23.28 -0.84 25.38
N ARG A 4 -22.20 -0.08 25.56
CA ARG A 4 -21.53 0.65 24.48
C ARG A 4 -21.17 -0.39 23.43
N LYS A 5 -21.85 -0.36 22.26
CA LYS A 5 -21.32 -0.99 21.04
C LYS A 5 -19.92 -0.41 20.85
N LYS A 6 -18.89 -1.23 21.00
CA LYS A 6 -17.57 -0.88 20.50
C LYS A 6 -17.76 -0.64 19.00
N ASN A 7 -17.66 0.60 18.54
CA ASN A 7 -17.43 0.89 17.14
C ASN A 7 -16.07 0.27 16.81
N HIS A 8 -16.06 -0.96 16.33
CA HIS A 8 -14.90 -1.51 15.68
C HIS A 8 -14.75 -0.71 14.37
N ASN A 9 -13.83 0.23 14.34
CA ASN A 9 -13.41 0.82 13.08
C ASN A 9 -12.99 -0.34 12.17
N LYS A 10 -13.60 -0.48 11.00
CA LYS A 10 -13.20 -1.47 10.02
C LYS A 10 -11.73 -1.23 9.68
N GLU A 11 -10.92 -2.27 9.69
CA GLU A 11 -9.52 -2.15 9.27
C GLU A 11 -9.40 -2.33 7.76
N ILE A 12 -8.51 -1.55 7.13
CA ILE A 12 -8.12 -1.77 5.74
C ILE A 12 -6.60 -1.78 5.62
N LEU A 13 -6.07 -2.84 5.00
CA LEU A 13 -4.67 -2.98 4.64
C LEU A 13 -4.46 -2.50 3.20
N ILE A 14 -3.55 -1.57 2.98
CA ILE A 14 -3.14 -1.15 1.64
C ILE A 14 -1.75 -1.70 1.37
N PHE A 15 -1.64 -2.70 0.50
CA PHE A 15 -0.36 -3.21 0.03
C PHE A 15 0.15 -2.28 -1.07
N LEU A 16 1.25 -1.61 -0.80
CA LEU A 16 1.77 -0.54 -1.63
C LEU A 16 3.03 -0.99 -2.36
N ASP A 17 2.99 -1.02 -3.69
CA ASP A 17 4.18 -0.95 -4.52
C ASP A 17 4.65 0.51 -4.68
N VAL A 18 5.88 0.71 -5.08
CA VAL A 18 6.50 2.04 -5.23
C VAL A 18 6.78 2.36 -6.68
N ASP A 19 7.48 1.45 -7.39
CA ASP A 19 7.83 1.65 -8.79
C ASP A 19 6.58 1.52 -9.66
N GLY A 20 6.33 2.49 -10.54
CA GLY A 20 5.09 2.57 -11.32
C GLY A 20 3.86 3.05 -10.54
N VAL A 21 3.94 3.19 -9.20
CA VAL A 21 2.84 3.67 -8.34
C VAL A 21 3.13 5.06 -7.77
N LEU A 22 4.23 5.25 -7.07
CA LEU A 22 4.63 6.54 -6.50
C LEU A 22 5.71 7.26 -7.32
N ASN A 23 6.33 6.56 -8.26
CA ASN A 23 7.14 7.10 -9.34
C ASN A 23 6.56 6.65 -10.68
N THR A 24 7.13 7.10 -11.80
CA THR A 24 6.63 6.73 -13.12
C THR A 24 7.77 6.29 -14.03
N THR A 25 7.47 5.39 -14.96
CA THR A 25 8.43 4.90 -15.96
C THR A 25 8.82 5.95 -16.99
N ASN A 26 8.03 7.02 -17.14
CA ASN A 26 8.26 8.09 -18.13
C ASN A 26 9.35 9.10 -17.75
N SER A 27 9.83 9.11 -16.51
CA SER A 27 10.95 9.99 -16.16
C SER A 27 12.27 9.36 -16.62
N ARG A 28 12.64 9.59 -17.86
CA ARG A 28 13.94 9.16 -18.44
C ARG A 28 15.16 9.67 -17.68
N ILE A 29 15.00 10.65 -16.78
CA ILE A 29 16.09 11.36 -16.11
C ILE A 29 16.26 10.92 -14.65
N THR A 30 15.21 10.40 -13.99
CA THR A 30 15.27 10.04 -12.57
C THR A 30 14.42 8.81 -12.29
N LYS A 31 14.93 7.65 -12.63
CA LYS A 31 14.24 6.34 -12.60
C LYS A 31 13.61 5.94 -11.26
N TYR A 32 13.91 6.65 -10.18
CA TYR A 32 13.42 6.32 -8.84
C TYR A 32 12.95 7.56 -8.06
N GLU A 33 12.59 8.63 -8.76
CA GLU A 33 12.12 9.83 -8.09
C GLU A 33 10.65 9.69 -7.70
N ILE A 34 10.38 9.76 -6.41
CA ILE A 34 9.02 9.77 -5.87
C ILE A 34 8.35 11.09 -6.24
N ARG A 35 7.19 11.00 -6.88
CA ARG A 35 6.43 12.16 -7.34
C ARG A 35 5.48 12.65 -6.27
N GLU A 36 5.52 13.95 -6.01
CA GLU A 36 4.69 14.57 -4.96
C GLU A 36 3.18 14.43 -5.26
N GLU A 37 2.79 14.52 -6.52
CA GLU A 37 1.40 14.35 -6.93
C GLU A 37 0.87 12.94 -6.64
N ASN A 38 1.67 11.88 -6.85
CA ASN A 38 1.26 10.51 -6.57
C ASN A 38 1.16 10.25 -5.06
N VAL A 39 2.12 10.76 -4.29
CA VAL A 39 2.07 10.69 -2.82
C VAL A 39 0.88 11.46 -2.27
N SER A 40 0.59 12.66 -2.80
CA SER A 40 -0.57 13.46 -2.38
C SER A 40 -1.89 12.76 -2.69
N ALA A 41 -1.99 12.08 -3.84
CA ALA A 41 -3.18 11.29 -4.20
C ALA A 41 -3.38 10.12 -3.22
N LEU A 42 -2.30 9.43 -2.83
CA LEU A 42 -2.35 8.35 -1.85
C LEU A 42 -2.76 8.86 -0.46
N GLY A 43 -2.22 10.01 -0.02
CA GLY A 43 -2.63 10.68 1.21
C GLY A 43 -4.13 11.04 1.20
N GLY A 44 -4.62 11.56 0.08
CA GLY A 44 -6.04 11.87 -0.11
C GLY A 44 -6.95 10.63 -0.04
N LEU A 45 -6.50 9.48 -0.54
CA LEU A 45 -7.18 8.20 -0.38
C LEU A 45 -7.26 7.81 1.09
N GLN A 46 -6.11 7.82 1.81
CA GLN A 46 -6.07 7.49 3.23
C GLN A 46 -7.02 8.37 4.04
N ASP A 47 -6.94 9.69 3.86
CA ASP A 47 -7.82 10.63 4.59
C ASP A 47 -9.31 10.37 4.32
N SER A 48 -9.64 10.01 3.07
CA SER A 48 -11.02 9.71 2.68
C SER A 48 -11.53 8.41 3.31
N LEU A 49 -10.69 7.37 3.36
CA LEU A 49 -11.01 6.11 4.02
C LEU A 49 -11.18 6.31 5.53
N VAL A 50 -10.30 7.08 6.17
CA VAL A 50 -10.42 7.43 7.61
C VAL A 50 -11.73 8.17 7.88
N LYS A 51 -12.13 9.12 7.03
CA LYS A 51 -13.43 9.81 7.12
C LYS A 51 -14.62 8.87 6.95
N CYS A 52 -14.45 7.77 6.20
CA CYS A 52 -15.47 6.72 6.07
C CYS A 52 -15.47 5.72 7.24
N GLY A 53 -14.63 5.93 8.26
CA GLY A 53 -14.57 5.10 9.47
C GLY A 53 -13.58 3.92 9.40
N TYR A 54 -12.67 3.92 8.44
CA TYR A 54 -11.63 2.90 8.36
C TYR A 54 -10.39 3.25 9.20
N SER A 55 -9.79 2.23 9.79
CA SER A 55 -8.41 2.27 10.30
C SER A 55 -7.49 1.79 9.17
N VAL A 56 -6.72 2.70 8.58
CA VAL A 56 -5.89 2.39 7.41
C VAL A 56 -4.49 1.99 7.85
N LYS A 57 -4.02 0.84 7.35
CA LYS A 57 -2.66 0.34 7.57
C LYS A 57 -1.93 0.20 6.24
N MET A 58 -0.85 0.95 6.07
CA MET A 58 -0.03 0.92 4.86
C MET A 58 1.07 -0.13 4.98
N ILE A 59 1.04 -1.14 4.11
CA ILE A 59 1.99 -2.27 4.07
C ILE A 59 2.88 -2.12 2.86
N LEU A 60 4.19 -2.00 3.06
CA LEU A 60 5.12 -1.89 1.94
C LEU A 60 5.31 -3.25 1.26
N SER A 61 4.90 -3.37 0.00
CA SER A 61 4.96 -4.58 -0.81
C SER A 61 5.90 -4.44 -2.02
N SER A 62 6.78 -3.47 -2.02
CA SER A 62 7.75 -3.18 -3.08
C SER A 62 9.10 -3.83 -2.80
N THR A 63 9.93 -3.98 -3.83
CA THR A 63 11.36 -4.32 -3.67
C THR A 63 12.11 -3.30 -2.82
N TRP A 64 11.61 -2.08 -2.68
CA TRP A 64 12.15 -1.05 -1.81
C TRP A 64 12.21 -1.48 -0.34
N ARG A 65 11.38 -2.45 0.08
CA ARG A 65 11.38 -3.01 1.45
C ARG A 65 12.71 -3.68 1.83
N LEU A 66 13.56 -4.02 0.86
CA LEU A 66 14.91 -4.52 1.11
C LEU A 66 15.78 -3.48 1.82
N GLY A 67 15.53 -2.20 1.57
CA GLY A 67 16.20 -1.09 2.23
C GLY A 67 15.49 -0.57 3.48
N TYR A 68 14.38 -1.19 3.90
CA TYR A 68 13.62 -0.77 5.08
C TYR A 68 14.11 -1.48 6.34
N ASP A 69 14.36 -0.71 7.39
CA ASP A 69 14.63 -1.17 8.75
C ASP A 69 13.75 -0.37 9.73
N ALA A 70 13.42 -0.97 10.88
CA ALA A 70 12.71 -0.27 11.95
C ALA A 70 13.55 0.84 12.58
N ILE A 71 14.87 0.76 12.45
CA ILE A 71 15.83 1.77 12.90
C ILE A 71 16.13 2.67 11.70
N TRP A 72 15.78 3.95 11.81
CA TRP A 72 15.91 4.95 10.75
C TRP A 72 17.30 4.99 10.10
N GLU A 73 18.35 4.96 10.91
CA GLU A 73 19.75 5.05 10.46
C GLU A 73 20.20 3.84 9.65
N LYS A 74 19.48 2.72 9.75
CA LYS A 74 19.72 1.49 8.98
C LYS A 74 18.93 1.44 7.68
N CYS A 75 17.95 2.32 7.50
CA CYS A 75 17.25 2.43 6.24
C CYS A 75 18.20 2.89 5.12
N SER A 76 18.03 2.35 3.92
CA SER A 76 18.74 2.87 2.75
C SER A 76 18.37 4.35 2.51
N PRO A 77 19.27 5.19 1.93
CA PRO A 77 18.96 6.59 1.62
C PRO A 77 17.70 6.74 0.75
N GLN A 78 17.45 5.80 -0.14
CA GLN A 78 16.27 5.76 -0.98
C GLN A 78 15.01 5.52 -0.15
N MET A 79 15.07 4.59 0.80
CA MET A 79 13.96 4.28 1.70
C MET A 79 13.67 5.45 2.66
N GLN A 80 14.70 6.11 3.17
CA GLN A 80 14.56 7.31 3.98
C GLN A 80 13.81 8.43 3.23
N LYS A 81 14.15 8.65 1.95
CA LYS A 81 13.43 9.63 1.12
C LYS A 81 11.95 9.27 0.95
N LEU A 82 11.64 7.99 0.73
CA LEU A 82 10.25 7.54 0.62
C LEU A 82 9.48 7.79 1.92
N ILE A 83 10.03 7.39 3.06
CA ILE A 83 9.39 7.60 4.37
C ILE A 83 9.09 9.08 4.59
N LEU A 84 10.08 9.97 4.38
CA LEU A 84 9.89 11.41 4.54
C LEU A 84 8.81 11.99 3.60
N ARG A 85 8.67 11.45 2.39
CA ARG A 85 7.61 11.87 1.47
C ARG A 85 6.23 11.41 1.94
N LEU A 86 6.12 10.18 2.43
CA LEU A 86 4.87 9.63 2.98
C LEU A 86 4.44 10.38 4.25
N GLU A 87 5.37 10.70 5.14
CA GLU A 87 5.09 11.46 6.37
C GLU A 87 4.52 12.85 6.10
N LYS A 88 4.90 13.53 5.01
CA LYS A 88 4.33 14.83 4.61
C LYS A 88 2.82 14.79 4.37
N VAL A 89 2.27 13.62 4.05
CA VAL A 89 0.84 13.39 3.85
C VAL A 89 0.24 12.50 4.94
N ASN A 90 0.87 12.48 6.13
CA ASN A 90 0.45 11.71 7.31
C ASN A 90 0.36 10.20 7.11
N ILE A 91 1.08 9.65 6.14
CA ILE A 91 1.18 8.20 5.95
C ILE A 91 2.40 7.69 6.73
N LYS A 92 2.15 6.74 7.63
CA LYS A 92 3.19 5.91 8.25
C LYS A 92 3.11 4.51 7.70
N LEU A 93 4.25 3.94 7.34
CA LEU A 93 4.32 2.53 7.03
C LEU A 93 4.05 1.75 8.31
N TYR A 94 3.02 0.89 8.26
CA TYR A 94 2.66 0.03 9.38
C TYR A 94 3.58 -1.18 9.43
N ASP A 95 3.85 -1.79 8.26
CA ASP A 95 4.66 -2.99 8.14
C ASP A 95 5.14 -3.17 6.69
N LYS A 96 5.83 -4.26 6.44
CA LYS A 96 6.25 -4.72 5.10
C LYS A 96 5.92 -6.19 4.89
N THR A 97 5.69 -6.60 3.64
CA THR A 97 5.55 -8.01 3.31
C THR A 97 6.85 -8.76 3.55
N PRO A 98 6.80 -10.05 3.93
CA PRO A 98 8.00 -10.88 4.09
C PRO A 98 8.75 -11.00 2.75
N ILE A 99 10.04 -11.33 2.83
CA ILE A 99 10.91 -11.51 1.68
C ILE A 99 11.33 -12.96 1.62
N TYR A 100 11.02 -13.61 0.50
CA TYR A 100 11.43 -14.99 0.24
C TYR A 100 12.28 -15.06 -1.02
N LYS A 101 13.38 -15.81 -0.98
CA LYS A 101 14.37 -15.89 -2.09
C LYS A 101 13.81 -16.42 -3.41
N VAL A 102 12.71 -17.16 -3.40
CA VAL A 102 12.20 -17.90 -4.56
C VAL A 102 10.67 -17.76 -4.71
N GLN A 103 10.06 -16.76 -4.10
CA GLN A 103 8.61 -16.60 -4.14
C GLN A 103 8.20 -15.31 -4.84
N THR A 104 7.04 -15.36 -5.46
CA THR A 104 6.41 -14.22 -6.12
C THR A 104 5.71 -13.32 -5.09
N ARG A 105 5.51 -12.06 -5.45
CA ARG A 105 4.90 -11.05 -4.59
C ARG A 105 3.50 -11.43 -4.09
N ASP A 106 2.72 -12.08 -4.93
CA ASP A 106 1.39 -12.58 -4.55
C ASP A 106 1.45 -13.58 -3.40
N VAL A 107 2.41 -14.50 -3.42
CA VAL A 107 2.64 -15.46 -2.33
C VAL A 107 3.07 -14.75 -1.04
N GLU A 108 3.91 -13.73 -1.15
CA GLU A 108 4.35 -12.93 0.00
C GLU A 108 3.18 -12.18 0.64
N ILE A 109 2.30 -11.59 -0.17
CA ILE A 109 1.07 -10.93 0.30
C ILE A 109 0.11 -11.95 0.92
N GLN A 110 -0.12 -13.10 0.28
CA GLN A 110 -0.98 -14.15 0.84
C GLN A 110 -0.51 -14.61 2.21
N ARG A 111 0.80 -14.79 2.39
CA ARG A 111 1.37 -15.19 3.70
C ARG A 111 1.21 -14.10 4.73
N TYR A 112 1.40 -12.84 4.34
CA TYR A 112 1.14 -11.72 5.22
C TYR A 112 -0.32 -11.71 5.69
N LEU A 113 -1.27 -11.82 4.77
CA LEU A 113 -2.71 -11.84 5.07
C LEU A 113 -3.09 -13.00 6.00
N ARG A 114 -2.55 -14.20 5.76
CA ARG A 114 -2.79 -15.37 6.65
C ARG A 114 -2.26 -15.13 8.07
N GLY A 115 -1.07 -14.57 8.20
CA GLY A 115 -0.51 -14.20 9.51
C GLY A 115 -1.35 -13.14 10.20
N TYR A 116 -1.75 -12.11 9.47
CA TYR A 116 -2.57 -11.03 9.98
C TYR A 116 -3.95 -11.51 10.48
N GLN A 117 -4.57 -12.42 9.75
CA GLN A 117 -5.89 -13.00 10.09
C GLN A 117 -5.90 -13.80 11.39
N LEU A 118 -4.75 -14.31 11.85
CA LEU A 118 -4.67 -15.02 13.12
C LEU A 118 -4.91 -14.09 14.33
N GLU A 119 -4.64 -12.79 14.18
CA GLU A 119 -4.74 -11.80 15.24
C GLU A 119 -5.90 -10.82 15.06
N HIS A 120 -6.49 -10.78 13.84
CA HIS A 120 -7.52 -9.83 13.44
C HIS A 120 -8.72 -10.55 12.81
N GLU A 121 -9.90 -10.42 13.40
CA GLU A 121 -11.10 -11.15 12.95
C GLU A 121 -11.69 -10.60 11.64
N GLU A 122 -11.71 -9.26 11.50
CA GLU A 122 -12.33 -8.58 10.35
C GLU A 122 -11.42 -7.47 9.80
N PHE A 123 -11.03 -7.57 8.56
CA PHE A 123 -10.33 -6.53 7.83
C PHE A 123 -10.60 -6.64 6.33
N GLU A 124 -10.44 -5.53 5.64
CA GLU A 124 -10.45 -5.46 4.19
C GLU A 124 -9.02 -5.20 3.68
N TYR A 125 -8.75 -5.44 2.41
CA TYR A 125 -7.45 -5.09 1.85
C TYR A 125 -7.54 -4.71 0.39
N ILE A 126 -6.56 -3.94 -0.09
CA ILE A 126 -6.34 -3.62 -1.49
C ILE A 126 -4.84 -3.64 -1.81
N ILE A 127 -4.51 -4.06 -3.02
CA ILE A 127 -3.15 -4.11 -3.55
C ILE A 127 -3.03 -3.04 -4.62
N LEU A 128 -2.09 -2.12 -4.46
CA LEU A 128 -1.75 -1.07 -5.44
C LEU A 128 -0.44 -1.42 -6.10
N ASP A 129 -0.51 -1.83 -7.37
CA ASP A 129 0.65 -2.28 -8.14
C ASP A 129 0.43 -1.98 -9.64
N ASP A 130 1.47 -1.74 -10.40
CA ASP A 130 1.39 -1.54 -11.85
C ASP A 130 1.54 -2.84 -12.64
N ASP A 131 2.15 -3.86 -12.06
CA ASP A 131 2.45 -5.14 -12.70
C ASP A 131 1.43 -6.24 -12.38
N VAL A 132 0.42 -6.40 -13.25
CA VAL A 132 -0.57 -7.49 -13.13
C VAL A 132 0.02 -8.88 -13.40
N SER A 133 1.18 -8.97 -14.07
CA SER A 133 1.75 -10.27 -14.45
C SER A 133 2.13 -11.11 -13.24
N ILE A 134 2.52 -10.45 -12.14
CA ILE A 134 2.88 -11.07 -10.86
C ILE A 134 1.68 -11.79 -10.23
N PHE A 135 0.47 -11.27 -10.47
CA PHE A 135 -0.77 -11.78 -9.86
C PHE A 135 -1.59 -12.67 -10.79
N LYS A 136 -1.15 -12.87 -12.05
CA LYS A 136 -1.88 -13.66 -13.06
C LYS A 136 -2.07 -15.10 -12.60
N GLY A 137 -3.32 -15.52 -12.49
CA GLY A 137 -3.69 -16.85 -11.98
C GLY A 137 -3.60 -16.99 -10.45
N SER A 138 -3.33 -15.91 -9.74
CA SER A 138 -3.41 -15.84 -8.29
C SER A 138 -4.83 -15.54 -7.83
N VAL A 139 -5.25 -16.09 -6.69
CA VAL A 139 -6.54 -15.71 -6.06
C VAL A 139 -6.59 -14.23 -5.66
N LEU A 140 -5.44 -13.56 -5.50
CA LEU A 140 -5.36 -12.13 -5.19
C LEU A 140 -5.76 -11.25 -6.38
N GLU A 141 -5.58 -11.73 -7.62
CA GLU A 141 -5.95 -10.98 -8.82
C GLU A 141 -7.46 -10.72 -8.90
N GLU A 142 -8.28 -11.70 -8.49
CA GLU A 142 -9.74 -11.61 -8.54
C GLU A 142 -10.35 -10.84 -7.37
N MET A 143 -9.60 -10.64 -6.29
CA MET A 143 -10.18 -10.16 -5.04
C MET A 143 -10.02 -8.65 -4.82
N ASN A 144 -8.84 -8.08 -4.77
CA ASN A 144 -8.65 -6.69 -4.33
C ASN A 144 -7.42 -6.06 -4.98
N PHE A 145 -7.12 -6.43 -6.22
CA PHE A 145 -6.02 -5.85 -6.97
C PHE A 145 -6.46 -4.62 -7.75
N TYR A 146 -5.78 -3.51 -7.54
CA TYR A 146 -5.96 -2.28 -8.31
C TYR A 146 -4.71 -2.00 -9.16
N LYS A 147 -4.86 -2.18 -10.47
CA LYS A 147 -3.79 -1.87 -11.42
C LYS A 147 -3.59 -0.38 -11.55
N VAL A 148 -2.43 0.10 -11.18
CA VAL A 148 -1.98 1.47 -11.41
C VAL A 148 -1.37 1.58 -12.81
N ASN A 149 -1.55 2.71 -13.48
CA ASN A 149 -0.87 2.97 -14.75
C ASN A 149 0.55 3.49 -14.48
N GLU A 150 1.55 2.71 -14.84
CA GLU A 150 2.97 3.02 -14.61
C GLU A 150 3.44 4.35 -15.24
N CYS A 151 2.77 4.79 -16.31
CA CYS A 151 3.12 6.05 -16.98
C CYS A 151 2.67 7.28 -16.19
N THR A 152 1.62 7.17 -15.38
CA THR A 152 1.06 8.27 -14.59
C THR A 152 1.32 8.12 -13.09
N GLY A 153 1.57 6.89 -12.62
CA GLY A 153 1.55 6.56 -11.21
C GLY A 153 0.13 6.65 -10.64
N PHE A 154 0.04 6.57 -9.33
CA PHE A 154 -1.22 6.65 -8.59
C PHE A 154 -1.78 8.06 -8.60
N THR A 155 -2.99 8.25 -9.13
CA THR A 155 -3.62 9.55 -9.33
C THR A 155 -4.85 9.74 -8.43
N LYS A 156 -5.33 10.99 -8.34
CA LYS A 156 -6.60 11.29 -7.67
C LYS A 156 -7.79 10.51 -8.27
N LYS A 157 -7.79 10.25 -9.58
CA LYS A 157 -8.84 9.44 -10.21
C LYS A 157 -8.82 8.01 -9.70
N ASP A 158 -7.63 7.46 -9.44
CA ASP A 158 -7.47 6.12 -8.88
C ASP A 158 -7.98 6.09 -7.44
N ALA A 159 -7.62 7.09 -6.64
CA ALA A 159 -8.14 7.25 -5.28
C ALA A 159 -9.68 7.30 -5.25
N ASP A 160 -10.29 8.08 -6.15
CA ASP A 160 -11.76 8.20 -6.25
C ASP A 160 -12.42 6.87 -6.67
N LYS A 161 -11.79 6.09 -7.55
CA LYS A 161 -12.29 4.77 -7.95
C LYS A 161 -12.23 3.78 -6.79
N ILE A 162 -11.09 3.72 -6.10
CA ILE A 162 -10.92 2.83 -4.94
C ILE A 162 -11.91 3.19 -3.85
N LEU A 163 -12.07 4.46 -3.55
CA LEU A 163 -13.02 4.89 -2.51
C LEU A 163 -14.46 4.43 -2.79
N ARG A 164 -14.85 4.29 -4.07
CA ARG A 164 -16.17 3.76 -4.44
C ARG A 164 -16.31 2.25 -4.19
N MET A 165 -15.21 1.50 -4.16
CA MET A 165 -15.22 0.06 -3.87
C MET A 165 -15.51 -0.21 -2.38
N PHE A 166 -15.23 0.77 -1.51
CA PHE A 166 -15.39 0.67 -0.05
C PHE A 166 -16.58 1.48 0.51
N ARG A 167 -17.40 2.04 -0.34
CA ARG A 167 -18.67 2.69 0.00
C ARG A 167 -19.84 1.77 -0.27
#